data_ab2180791be0e5275e3e44da6d59e209
#
_entry.id   ab2180791be0e5275e3e44da6d59e209
#
_cell.length_a   1.000
_cell.length_b   1.000
_cell.length_c   1.000
_cell.angle_alpha   90.00
_cell.angle_beta   90.00
_cell.angle_gamma   90.00
#
_symmetry.space_group_name_H-M   'P 1'
#
loop_
_entity.id
_entity.type
_entity.pdbx_description
1 polymer ?
#
loop_
_entity_poly.entity_id
_entity_poly.type
_entity_poly.pdbx_seq_one_letter_code
_entity_poly.pdbx_strand_id
1 'polypeptide(L)'
;KDEYKVITIGINNPSDYLATDIDCGEDGSTFKCQNIVYKVPVGGEQFIYNALVAIAVANIFAVETENVQKGILNFELSSNRMHIINNESTNITIIDDSYNANYDSMSYAIKYLSSLNGRLIAVLGTMNELGEYSQDLHRKLGKLVYEEKIDVLITVGNDAKYINEEAINEGFDARKSYHFDNNNDAINLLKEILENGDDVLVKASNSLNFKDIVEAIK
;
A
#
# COMPACT_ATOMS: atom_id res chain seq x y z
N LYS A 1 -25.11 -30.29 10.52
CA LYS A 1 -23.93 -29.42 10.74
C LYS A 1 -23.18 -29.43 9.43
N ASP A 2 -23.17 -28.31 8.74
CA ASP A 2 -22.38 -28.18 7.51
C ASP A 2 -20.91 -28.26 7.92
N GLU A 3 -20.20 -29.29 7.46
CA GLU A 3 -18.75 -29.40 7.62
C GLU A 3 -18.10 -28.48 6.59
N TYR A 4 -17.57 -27.37 7.06
CA TYR A 4 -16.77 -26.48 6.20
C TYR A 4 -15.40 -27.09 5.98
N LYS A 5 -14.95 -27.16 4.74
CA LYS A 5 -13.56 -27.47 4.41
C LYS A 5 -12.74 -26.18 4.48
N VAL A 6 -11.83 -26.11 5.43
CA VAL A 6 -10.87 -25.00 5.53
C VAL A 6 -9.69 -25.31 4.60
N ILE A 7 -9.28 -24.32 3.80
CA ILE A 7 -8.09 -24.37 2.97
C ILE A 7 -7.17 -23.24 3.43
N THR A 8 -5.93 -23.56 3.70
CA THR A 8 -4.94 -22.63 4.21
C THR A 8 -3.96 -22.21 3.12
N ILE A 9 -3.55 -20.93 3.16
CA ILE A 9 -2.50 -20.38 2.32
C ILE A 9 -1.39 -19.81 3.19
N GLY A 10 -0.15 -19.79 2.73
CA GLY A 10 0.96 -19.26 3.54
C GLY A 10 2.26 -19.08 2.78
N ILE A 11 3.15 -18.29 3.39
CA ILE A 11 4.53 -18.11 2.96
C ILE A 11 5.49 -18.71 3.99
N ASN A 12 5.27 -18.44 5.29
CA ASN A 12 6.17 -18.79 6.37
C ASN A 12 5.71 -19.99 7.22
N ASN A 13 4.43 -20.37 7.12
CA ASN A 13 3.85 -21.43 7.93
C ASN A 13 3.35 -22.57 7.03
N PRO A 14 3.41 -23.84 7.49
CA PRO A 14 2.83 -24.97 6.79
C PRO A 14 1.37 -24.69 6.40
N SER A 15 1.05 -24.84 5.12
CA SER A 15 -0.27 -24.53 4.58
C SER A 15 -0.58 -25.44 3.38
N ASP A 16 -1.87 -25.60 3.03
CA ASP A 16 -2.29 -26.39 1.88
C ASP A 16 -1.71 -25.81 0.57
N TYR A 17 -1.63 -24.48 0.49
CA TYR A 17 -0.97 -23.74 -0.58
C TYR A 17 0.15 -22.89 0.04
N LEU A 18 1.35 -23.46 0.06
CA LEU A 18 2.56 -22.81 0.57
C LEU A 18 3.38 -22.26 -0.59
N ALA A 19 3.72 -20.98 -0.53
CA ALA A 19 4.71 -20.42 -1.42
C ALA A 19 6.13 -20.69 -0.90
N THR A 20 6.99 -21.18 -1.79
CA THR A 20 8.42 -21.44 -1.54
C THR A 20 9.25 -20.81 -2.66
N ASP A 21 10.57 -20.77 -2.50
CA ASP A 21 11.50 -20.24 -3.51
C ASP A 21 11.06 -18.85 -4.00
N ILE A 22 10.75 -17.98 -3.04
CA ILE A 22 10.22 -16.64 -3.28
C ILE A 22 11.35 -15.71 -3.69
N ASP A 23 11.15 -15.00 -4.81
CA ASP A 23 11.96 -13.88 -5.26
C ASP A 23 11.04 -12.68 -5.52
N CYS A 24 11.19 -11.61 -4.73
CA CYS A 24 10.43 -10.37 -4.85
C CYS A 24 11.32 -9.28 -5.42
N GLY A 25 11.14 -8.95 -6.71
CA GLY A 25 11.79 -7.83 -7.37
C GLY A 25 10.87 -6.61 -7.53
N GLU A 26 11.43 -5.51 -7.99
CA GLU A 26 10.65 -4.29 -8.31
C GLU A 26 9.66 -4.54 -9.44
N ASP A 27 10.06 -5.31 -10.46
CA ASP A 27 9.26 -5.58 -11.67
C ASP A 27 8.37 -6.81 -11.55
N GLY A 28 8.23 -7.39 -10.37
CA GLY A 28 7.39 -8.56 -10.13
C GLY A 28 7.96 -9.51 -9.10
N SER A 29 7.17 -10.53 -8.80
CA SER A 29 7.54 -11.60 -7.87
C SER A 29 7.44 -12.97 -8.53
N THR A 30 8.35 -13.88 -8.18
CA THR A 30 8.26 -15.29 -8.55
C THR A 30 8.22 -16.16 -7.30
N PHE A 31 7.50 -17.26 -7.37
CA PHE A 31 7.44 -18.24 -6.30
C PHE A 31 7.03 -19.61 -6.81
N LYS A 32 7.24 -20.64 -6.00
CA LYS A 32 6.70 -21.98 -6.24
C LYS A 32 5.54 -22.26 -5.31
N CYS A 33 4.49 -22.88 -5.84
CA CYS A 33 3.41 -23.48 -5.06
C CYS A 33 3.07 -24.86 -5.65
N GLN A 34 3.01 -25.90 -4.80
CA GLN A 34 2.78 -27.29 -5.25
C GLN A 34 3.74 -27.73 -6.39
N ASN A 35 5.02 -27.36 -6.32
CA ASN A 35 6.07 -27.58 -7.32
C ASN A 35 5.88 -26.89 -8.67
N ILE A 36 4.91 -25.97 -8.79
CA ILE A 36 4.65 -25.18 -9.98
C ILE A 36 5.19 -23.76 -9.75
N VAL A 37 5.90 -23.21 -10.73
CA VAL A 37 6.41 -21.83 -10.70
C VAL A 37 5.32 -20.88 -11.17
N TYR A 38 5.08 -19.84 -10.39
CA TYR A 38 4.18 -18.73 -10.73
C TYR A 38 4.97 -17.43 -10.79
N LYS A 39 4.55 -16.55 -11.68
CA LYS A 39 5.08 -15.19 -11.80
C LYS A 39 3.94 -14.19 -11.67
N VAL A 40 4.09 -13.26 -10.72
CA VAL A 40 3.19 -12.11 -10.52
C VAL A 40 3.88 -10.87 -11.07
N PRO A 41 3.25 -10.09 -11.96
CA PRO A 41 3.89 -8.93 -12.60
C PRO A 41 3.97 -7.69 -11.68
N VAL A 42 3.88 -7.90 -10.38
CA VAL A 42 3.97 -6.85 -9.34
C VAL A 42 4.81 -7.38 -8.18
N GLY A 43 5.71 -6.55 -7.67
CA GLY A 43 6.57 -6.89 -6.54
C GLY A 43 5.84 -6.82 -5.19
N GLY A 44 6.22 -7.71 -4.28
CA GLY A 44 5.79 -7.68 -2.87
C GLY A 44 5.03 -8.92 -2.41
N GLU A 45 5.28 -9.31 -1.15
CA GLU A 45 4.70 -10.53 -0.55
C GLU A 45 3.16 -10.55 -0.54
N GLN A 46 2.49 -9.39 -0.40
CA GLN A 46 1.03 -9.31 -0.43
C GLN A 46 0.45 -9.79 -1.77
N PHE A 47 1.16 -9.58 -2.87
CA PHE A 47 0.71 -10.06 -4.19
C PHE A 47 0.93 -11.56 -4.35
N ILE A 48 1.91 -12.15 -3.65
CA ILE A 48 2.07 -13.60 -3.53
C ILE A 48 0.89 -14.19 -2.75
N TYR A 49 0.48 -13.61 -1.62
CA TYR A 49 -0.72 -14.04 -0.90
C TYR A 49 -1.97 -13.97 -1.77
N ASN A 50 -2.17 -12.89 -2.52
CA ASN A 50 -3.29 -12.76 -3.45
C ASN A 50 -3.26 -13.84 -4.54
N ALA A 51 -2.08 -14.12 -5.09
CA ALA A 51 -1.90 -15.20 -6.08
C ALA A 51 -2.19 -16.58 -5.47
N LEU A 52 -1.75 -16.86 -4.23
CA LEU A 52 -2.06 -18.12 -3.53
C LEU A 52 -3.57 -18.31 -3.34
N VAL A 53 -4.32 -17.24 -2.99
CA VAL A 53 -5.78 -17.29 -2.94
C VAL A 53 -6.36 -17.63 -4.30
N ALA A 54 -5.90 -16.95 -5.36
CA ALA A 54 -6.36 -17.21 -6.73
C ALA A 54 -6.08 -18.65 -7.17
N ILE A 55 -4.89 -19.19 -6.87
CA ILE A 55 -4.51 -20.58 -7.15
C ILE A 55 -5.45 -21.55 -6.40
N ALA A 56 -5.66 -21.33 -5.10
CA ALA A 56 -6.51 -22.18 -4.28
C ALA A 56 -7.96 -22.21 -4.80
N VAL A 57 -8.51 -21.06 -5.12
CA VAL A 57 -9.87 -20.94 -5.69
C VAL A 57 -9.93 -21.59 -7.08
N ALA A 58 -8.98 -21.32 -7.95
CA ALA A 58 -8.92 -21.93 -9.29
C ALA A 58 -8.88 -23.46 -9.23
N ASN A 59 -8.12 -24.02 -8.29
CA ASN A 59 -8.06 -25.48 -8.10
C ASN A 59 -9.39 -26.07 -7.61
N ILE A 60 -10.16 -25.35 -6.77
CA ILE A 60 -11.51 -25.77 -6.37
C ILE A 60 -12.43 -25.91 -7.58
N PHE A 61 -12.28 -24.99 -8.54
CA PHE A 61 -13.07 -25.00 -9.80
C PHE A 61 -12.42 -25.80 -10.91
N ALA A 62 -11.39 -26.60 -10.62
CA ALA A 62 -10.67 -27.45 -11.58
C ALA A 62 -10.18 -26.68 -12.83
N VAL A 63 -9.73 -25.44 -12.65
CA VAL A 63 -9.10 -24.65 -13.72
C VAL A 63 -7.73 -25.24 -14.03
N GLU A 64 -7.44 -25.46 -15.31
CA GLU A 64 -6.15 -25.96 -15.79
C GLU A 64 -4.98 -25.04 -15.34
N THR A 65 -3.90 -25.65 -14.86
CA THR A 65 -2.74 -24.94 -14.29
C THR A 65 -2.18 -23.86 -15.23
N GLU A 66 -2.07 -24.16 -16.54
CA GLU A 66 -1.59 -23.19 -17.52
C GLU A 66 -2.48 -21.94 -17.60
N ASN A 67 -3.79 -22.09 -17.45
CA ASN A 67 -4.72 -20.98 -17.45
C ASN A 67 -4.58 -20.15 -16.16
N VAL A 68 -4.34 -20.82 -15.02
CA VAL A 68 -4.06 -20.13 -13.74
C VAL A 68 -2.77 -19.31 -13.84
N GLN A 69 -1.70 -19.90 -14.37
CA GLN A 69 -0.41 -19.20 -14.58
C GLN A 69 -0.58 -18.00 -15.51
N LYS A 70 -1.30 -18.14 -16.63
CA LYS A 70 -1.59 -17.04 -17.55
C LYS A 70 -2.42 -15.93 -16.88
N GLY A 71 -3.45 -16.31 -16.11
CA GLY A 71 -4.29 -15.35 -15.39
C GLY A 71 -3.50 -14.53 -14.37
N ILE A 72 -2.62 -15.18 -13.61
CA ILE A 72 -1.74 -14.49 -12.64
C ILE A 72 -0.72 -13.61 -13.36
N LEU A 73 -0.12 -14.07 -14.44
CA LEU A 73 0.86 -13.30 -15.21
C LEU A 73 0.24 -12.06 -15.89
N ASN A 74 -1.04 -12.15 -16.26
CA ASN A 74 -1.79 -11.05 -16.88
C ASN A 74 -2.52 -10.16 -15.85
N PHE A 75 -2.17 -10.30 -14.56
CA PHE A 75 -2.73 -9.44 -13.53
C PHE A 75 -2.28 -8.00 -13.76
N GLU A 76 -3.22 -7.09 -13.76
CA GLU A 76 -2.98 -5.65 -13.80
C GLU A 76 -3.51 -5.03 -12.50
N LEU A 77 -2.72 -4.15 -11.92
CA LEU A 77 -3.20 -3.34 -10.80
C LEU A 77 -4.35 -2.46 -11.32
N SER A 78 -5.48 -2.50 -10.60
CA SER A 78 -6.53 -1.51 -10.85
C SER A 78 -5.97 -0.11 -10.59
N SER A 79 -6.44 0.89 -11.33
CA SER A 79 -6.13 2.29 -11.08
C SER A 79 -6.27 2.62 -9.58
N ASN A 80 -5.42 3.48 -9.06
CA ASN A 80 -5.39 3.93 -7.66
C ASN A 80 -4.97 2.85 -6.62
N ARG A 81 -4.23 1.80 -7.07
CA ARG A 81 -3.61 0.81 -6.17
C ARG A 81 -2.13 0.67 -6.50
N MET A 82 -1.26 1.29 -5.68
CA MET A 82 0.19 1.33 -5.91
C MET A 82 0.55 1.72 -7.36
N HIS A 83 -0.26 2.58 -7.97
CA HIS A 83 -0.05 3.05 -9.33
C HIS A 83 1.00 4.15 -9.33
N ILE A 84 2.12 3.90 -10.01
CA ILE A 84 3.24 4.85 -10.07
C ILE A 84 3.04 5.78 -11.26
N ILE A 85 3.02 7.08 -10.98
CA ILE A 85 2.91 8.16 -11.96
C ILE A 85 4.20 8.96 -11.92
N ASN A 86 4.97 8.91 -12.99
CA ASN A 86 6.20 9.68 -13.14
C ASN A 86 5.90 10.93 -13.96
N ASN A 87 6.07 12.11 -13.37
CA ASN A 87 5.99 13.38 -14.09
C ASN A 87 7.37 13.74 -14.62
N GLU A 88 7.60 13.50 -15.93
CA GLU A 88 8.90 13.74 -16.57
C GLU A 88 9.35 15.21 -16.51
N SER A 89 8.41 16.15 -16.43
CA SER A 89 8.73 17.60 -16.42
C SER A 89 9.26 18.09 -15.09
N THR A 90 8.80 17.48 -13.98
CA THR A 90 9.17 17.85 -12.61
C THR A 90 10.01 16.77 -11.92
N ASN A 91 10.20 15.62 -12.56
CA ASN A 91 10.84 14.45 -11.97
C ASN A 91 10.23 14.04 -10.60
N ILE A 92 8.93 14.30 -10.43
CA ILE A 92 8.17 13.87 -9.24
C ILE A 92 7.59 12.50 -9.52
N THR A 93 7.77 11.57 -8.56
CA THR A 93 7.13 10.26 -8.57
C THR A 93 5.93 10.29 -7.63
N ILE A 94 4.73 10.00 -8.14
CA ILE A 94 3.53 9.89 -7.32
C ILE A 94 3.14 8.42 -7.22
N ILE A 95 3.00 7.91 -6.01
CA ILE A 95 2.47 6.58 -5.71
C ILE A 95 1.00 6.76 -5.36
N ASP A 96 0.13 6.55 -6.37
CA ASP A 96 -1.31 6.58 -6.18
C ASP A 96 -1.81 5.26 -5.61
N ASP A 97 -2.05 5.22 -4.31
CA ASP A 97 -2.69 4.11 -3.60
C ASP A 97 -3.99 4.56 -2.90
N SER A 98 -4.72 5.45 -3.59
CA SER A 98 -5.88 6.18 -3.08
C SER A 98 -7.20 5.38 -3.11
N TYR A 99 -7.18 4.12 -3.57
CA TYR A 99 -8.41 3.32 -3.70
C TYR A 99 -9.04 2.99 -2.34
N ASN A 100 -8.25 2.49 -1.39
CA ASN A 100 -8.70 2.16 -0.03
C ASN A 100 -7.52 2.04 0.93
N ALA A 101 -7.79 2.03 2.24
CA ALA A 101 -6.77 1.93 3.28
C ALA A 101 -7.20 1.00 4.41
N ASN A 102 -6.27 0.16 4.84
CA ASN A 102 -6.23 -0.55 6.11
C ASN A 102 -4.80 -0.54 6.65
N TYR A 103 -4.60 -0.98 7.88
CA TYR A 103 -3.31 -0.92 8.54
C TYR A 103 -2.18 -1.61 7.75
N ASP A 104 -2.43 -2.83 7.27
CA ASP A 104 -1.41 -3.61 6.56
C ASP A 104 -1.02 -2.96 5.23
N SER A 105 -2.02 -2.51 4.45
CA SER A 105 -1.77 -1.85 3.17
C SER A 105 -1.11 -0.48 3.33
N MET A 106 -1.45 0.29 4.38
CA MET A 106 -0.79 1.56 4.71
C MET A 106 0.66 1.32 5.11
N SER A 107 0.90 0.32 5.97
CA SER A 107 2.25 -0.04 6.42
C SER A 107 3.14 -0.46 5.24
N TYR A 108 2.60 -1.25 4.32
CA TYR A 108 3.31 -1.63 3.12
C TYR A 108 3.64 -0.43 2.24
N ALA A 109 2.68 0.45 1.99
CA ALA A 109 2.88 1.62 1.14
C ALA A 109 3.93 2.61 1.73
N ILE A 110 3.94 2.79 3.06
CA ILE A 110 4.94 3.60 3.75
C ILE A 110 6.35 2.99 3.58
N LYS A 111 6.48 1.67 3.76
CA LYS A 111 7.76 0.96 3.55
C LYS A 111 8.22 1.00 2.10
N TYR A 112 7.29 0.91 1.16
CA TYR A 112 7.61 1.08 -0.25
C TYR A 112 8.13 2.50 -0.54
N LEU A 113 7.45 3.54 -0.02
CA LEU A 113 7.91 4.92 -0.13
C LEU A 113 9.34 5.08 0.44
N SER A 114 9.63 4.48 1.61
CA SER A 114 10.95 4.58 2.25
C SER A 114 12.07 3.88 1.47
N SER A 115 11.75 3.01 0.52
CA SER A 115 12.73 2.36 -0.36
C SER A 115 13.16 3.22 -1.55
N LEU A 116 12.48 4.34 -1.79
CA LEU A 116 12.80 5.27 -2.87
C LEU A 116 13.93 6.23 -2.47
N ASN A 117 14.49 6.97 -3.43
CA ASN A 117 15.69 7.76 -3.23
C ASN A 117 15.45 9.28 -3.22
N GLY A 118 14.23 9.76 -3.50
CA GLY A 118 13.87 11.18 -3.48
C GLY A 118 13.62 11.70 -2.06
N ARG A 119 13.12 12.93 -1.95
CA ARG A 119 12.54 13.44 -0.71
C ARG A 119 11.17 12.79 -0.52
N LEU A 120 10.98 12.11 0.60
CA LEU A 120 9.86 11.22 0.86
C LEU A 120 8.69 11.99 1.51
N ILE A 121 7.57 12.08 0.79
CA ILE A 121 6.37 12.79 1.25
C ILE A 121 5.22 11.78 1.39
N ALA A 122 4.70 11.61 2.61
CA ALA A 122 3.56 10.75 2.88
C ALA A 122 2.28 11.59 3.07
N VAL A 123 1.30 11.42 2.18
CA VAL A 123 -0.05 11.99 2.29
C VAL A 123 -1.01 10.89 2.68
N LEU A 124 -1.35 10.83 3.97
CA LEU A 124 -2.08 9.73 4.58
C LEU A 124 -3.44 10.19 5.12
N GLY A 125 -4.49 9.49 4.75
CA GLY A 125 -5.83 9.77 5.25
C GLY A 125 -6.33 8.77 6.28
N THR A 126 -7.50 9.06 6.83
CA THR A 126 -8.20 8.17 7.77
C THR A 126 -8.44 6.79 7.16
N MET A 127 -8.16 5.76 7.94
CA MET A 127 -8.63 4.39 7.70
C MET A 127 -10.02 4.22 8.34
N ASN A 128 -11.02 3.94 7.54
CA ASN A 128 -12.39 3.70 8.02
C ASN A 128 -12.61 2.25 8.45
N GLU A 129 -13.76 1.99 9.07
CA GLU A 129 -14.24 0.65 9.45
C GLU A 129 -13.39 -0.06 10.51
N LEU A 130 -12.59 0.67 11.28
CA LEU A 130 -11.72 0.12 12.32
C LEU A 130 -12.38 0.04 13.71
N GLY A 131 -13.57 0.65 13.90
CA GLY A 131 -14.26 0.66 15.18
C GLY A 131 -13.38 1.21 16.32
N GLU A 132 -13.39 0.52 17.45
CA GLU A 132 -12.61 0.89 18.66
C GLU A 132 -11.08 0.82 18.46
N TYR A 133 -10.59 0.12 17.42
CA TYR A 133 -9.17 0.02 17.13
C TYR A 133 -8.62 1.19 16.30
N SER A 134 -9.49 2.13 15.88
CA SER A 134 -9.09 3.21 14.96
C SER A 134 -7.91 4.00 15.48
N GLN A 135 -8.00 4.53 16.69
CA GLN A 135 -6.94 5.35 17.27
C GLN A 135 -5.61 4.60 17.36
N ASP A 136 -5.63 3.37 17.88
CA ASP A 136 -4.42 2.57 18.09
C ASP A 136 -3.72 2.23 16.77
N LEU A 137 -4.49 1.89 15.74
CA LEU A 137 -3.93 1.53 14.43
C LEU A 137 -3.38 2.77 13.70
N HIS A 138 -4.03 3.93 13.81
CA HIS A 138 -3.49 5.18 13.28
C HIS A 138 -2.20 5.59 14.01
N ARG A 139 -2.12 5.46 15.35
CA ARG A 139 -0.89 5.72 16.10
C ARG A 139 0.26 4.79 15.67
N LYS A 140 -0.01 3.50 15.48
CA LYS A 140 1.02 2.57 14.96
C LYS A 140 1.60 3.02 13.61
N LEU A 141 0.77 3.59 12.73
CA LEU A 141 1.27 4.16 11.47
C LEU A 141 2.12 5.42 11.70
N GLY A 142 1.76 6.27 12.66
CA GLY A 142 2.57 7.43 13.03
C GLY A 142 3.98 7.04 13.48
N LYS A 143 4.08 6.01 14.33
CA LYS A 143 5.37 5.43 14.71
C LYS A 143 6.14 4.89 13.51
N LEU A 144 5.48 4.15 12.62
CA LEU A 144 6.10 3.62 11.40
C LEU A 144 6.63 4.74 10.48
N VAL A 145 5.88 5.83 10.30
CA VAL A 145 6.33 7.01 9.53
C VAL A 145 7.65 7.56 10.06
N TYR A 146 7.80 7.63 11.39
CA TYR A 146 9.05 8.05 12.02
C TYR A 146 10.17 7.03 11.82
N GLU A 147 9.91 5.74 12.04
CA GLU A 147 10.88 4.65 11.90
C GLU A 147 11.42 4.54 10.46
N GLU A 148 10.55 4.73 9.47
CA GLU A 148 10.87 4.69 8.03
C GLU A 148 11.47 6.01 7.51
N LYS A 149 11.72 6.99 8.39
CA LYS A 149 12.41 8.26 8.08
C LYS A 149 11.78 9.05 6.94
N ILE A 150 10.47 9.12 6.91
CA ILE A 150 9.74 9.97 5.97
C ILE A 150 10.12 11.44 6.21
N ASP A 151 10.31 12.22 5.14
CA ASP A 151 10.76 13.61 5.25
C ASP A 151 9.64 14.60 5.57
N VAL A 152 8.45 14.39 4.98
CA VAL A 152 7.26 15.23 5.18
C VAL A 152 6.04 14.35 5.40
N LEU A 153 5.28 14.64 6.43
CA LEU A 153 4.01 13.98 6.73
C LEU A 153 2.85 14.95 6.56
N ILE A 154 1.89 14.58 5.74
CA ILE A 154 0.62 15.28 5.58
C ILE A 154 -0.50 14.28 5.90
N THR A 155 -1.34 14.63 6.87
CA THR A 155 -2.48 13.78 7.25
C THR A 155 -3.79 14.50 7.01
N VAL A 156 -4.82 13.78 6.55
CA VAL A 156 -6.14 14.37 6.24
C VAL A 156 -7.27 13.51 6.79
N GLY A 157 -8.19 14.16 7.49
CA GLY A 157 -9.40 13.55 8.06
C GLY A 157 -9.28 13.23 9.54
N ASN A 158 -10.42 12.95 10.16
CA ASN A 158 -10.59 12.97 11.64
C ASN A 158 -9.59 12.09 12.39
N ASP A 159 -9.44 10.82 12.01
CA ASP A 159 -8.61 9.88 12.76
C ASP A 159 -7.14 9.88 12.26
N ALA A 160 -6.89 10.43 11.07
CA ALA A 160 -5.53 10.60 10.58
C ALA A 160 -4.67 11.53 11.45
N LYS A 161 -5.30 12.39 12.28
CA LYS A 161 -4.60 13.19 13.30
C LYS A 161 -3.75 12.35 14.24
N TYR A 162 -4.18 11.12 14.56
CA TYR A 162 -3.43 10.23 15.45
C TYR A 162 -2.13 9.73 14.81
N ILE A 163 -2.06 9.65 13.48
CA ILE A 163 -0.79 9.39 12.76
C ILE A 163 0.17 10.55 13.00
N ASN A 164 -0.33 11.78 12.81
CA ASN A 164 0.45 13.01 12.97
C ASN A 164 0.96 13.18 14.41
N GLU A 165 0.05 13.07 15.38
CA GLU A 165 0.38 13.17 16.81
C GLU A 165 1.46 12.17 17.22
N GLU A 166 1.30 10.90 16.81
CA GLU A 166 2.25 9.86 17.21
C GLU A 166 3.61 9.99 16.54
N ALA A 167 3.64 10.36 15.25
CA ALA A 167 4.91 10.64 14.58
C ALA A 167 5.71 11.71 15.32
N ILE A 168 5.05 12.81 15.73
CA ILE A 168 5.68 13.87 16.53
C ILE A 168 6.11 13.36 17.91
N ASN A 169 5.32 12.53 18.58
CA ASN A 169 5.66 11.94 19.87
C ASN A 169 6.91 11.05 19.80
N GLU A 170 7.09 10.31 18.69
CA GLU A 170 8.27 9.48 18.45
C GLU A 170 9.50 10.31 18.06
N GLY A 171 9.35 11.59 17.69
CA GLY A 171 10.45 12.51 17.39
C GLY A 171 10.48 13.07 15.96
N PHE A 172 9.41 12.88 15.18
CA PHE A 172 9.28 13.51 13.87
C PHE A 172 9.28 15.05 13.97
N ASP A 173 9.94 15.73 13.05
CA ASP A 173 10.00 17.21 13.06
C ASP A 173 8.62 17.82 12.85
N ALA A 174 8.05 18.42 13.89
CA ALA A 174 6.73 19.03 13.88
C ALA A 174 6.57 20.15 12.81
N ARG A 175 7.69 20.75 12.32
CA ARG A 175 7.65 21.74 11.23
C ARG A 175 7.43 21.11 9.85
N LYS A 176 7.55 19.78 9.76
CA LYS A 176 7.38 18.97 8.55
C LYS A 176 6.17 18.04 8.66
N SER A 177 5.35 18.19 9.70
CA SER A 177 4.17 17.39 9.96
C SER A 177 2.94 18.27 9.96
N TYR A 178 2.00 17.98 9.05
CA TYR A 178 0.80 18.79 8.81
C TYR A 178 -0.45 17.94 8.97
N HIS A 179 -1.51 18.54 9.49
CA HIS A 179 -2.81 17.89 9.59
C HIS A 179 -3.91 18.81 9.06
N PHE A 180 -4.82 18.27 8.26
CA PHE A 180 -5.94 18.97 7.66
C PHE A 180 -7.26 18.19 7.81
N ASP A 181 -8.37 18.90 7.84
CA ASP A 181 -9.69 18.29 7.87
C ASP A 181 -10.20 17.93 6.45
N ASN A 182 -9.61 18.50 5.40
CA ASN A 182 -10.06 18.33 4.02
C ASN A 182 -8.92 18.28 3.00
N ASN A 183 -9.21 17.73 1.81
CA ASN A 183 -8.23 17.56 0.74
C ASN A 183 -7.73 18.88 0.16
N ASN A 184 -8.56 19.92 0.10
CA ASN A 184 -8.17 21.18 -0.55
C ASN A 184 -7.00 21.86 0.16
N ASP A 185 -6.97 21.84 1.48
CA ASP A 185 -5.89 22.43 2.26
C ASP A 185 -4.59 21.62 2.08
N ALA A 186 -4.67 20.30 2.03
CA ALA A 186 -3.52 19.44 1.71
C ALA A 186 -3.00 19.68 0.28
N ILE A 187 -3.90 19.84 -0.71
CA ILE A 187 -3.54 20.18 -2.09
C ILE A 187 -2.83 21.54 -2.17
N ASN A 188 -3.34 22.55 -1.45
CA ASN A 188 -2.71 23.87 -1.45
C ASN A 188 -1.30 23.80 -0.88
N LEU A 189 -1.11 23.10 0.24
CA LEU A 189 0.21 22.92 0.81
C LEU A 189 1.13 22.15 -0.16
N LEU A 190 0.68 21.05 -0.76
CA LEU A 190 1.50 20.26 -1.71
C LEU A 190 1.97 21.11 -2.88
N LYS A 191 1.11 21.97 -3.45
CA LYS A 191 1.49 22.90 -4.53
C LYS A 191 2.56 23.91 -4.13
N GLU A 192 2.67 24.24 -2.84
CA GLU A 192 3.67 25.17 -2.32
C GLU A 192 5.01 24.48 -2.02
N ILE A 193 4.98 23.21 -1.56
CA ILE A 193 6.17 22.55 -1.03
C ILE A 193 6.81 21.52 -1.98
N LEU A 194 6.07 21.05 -3.02
CA LEU A 194 6.61 20.06 -3.94
C LEU A 194 7.80 20.61 -4.73
N GLU A 195 8.85 19.81 -4.78
CA GLU A 195 10.10 20.12 -5.47
C GLU A 195 10.44 19.03 -6.49
N ASN A 196 11.32 19.37 -7.41
CA ASN A 196 11.82 18.40 -8.39
C ASN A 196 12.56 17.24 -7.70
N GLY A 197 12.17 16.03 -8.01
CA GLY A 197 12.75 14.81 -7.43
C GLY A 197 12.05 14.30 -6.17
N ASP A 198 10.86 14.80 -5.84
CA ASP A 198 10.06 14.29 -4.72
C ASP A 198 9.41 12.94 -5.06
N ASP A 199 9.34 12.06 -4.06
CA ASP A 199 8.57 10.83 -4.07
C ASP A 199 7.36 10.99 -3.12
N VAL A 200 6.14 10.93 -3.66
CA VAL A 200 4.90 11.26 -2.95
C VAL A 200 3.97 10.06 -2.89
N LEU A 201 3.68 9.56 -1.69
CA LEU A 201 2.64 8.57 -1.46
C LEU A 201 1.31 9.24 -1.14
N VAL A 202 0.23 8.86 -1.83
CA VAL A 202 -1.13 9.32 -1.57
C VAL A 202 -2.03 8.13 -1.25
N LYS A 203 -2.48 8.00 0.02
CA LYS A 203 -3.25 6.84 0.46
C LYS A 203 -4.27 7.16 1.55
N ALA A 204 -5.52 6.72 1.34
CA ALA A 204 -6.63 6.83 2.30
C ALA A 204 -7.73 5.82 2.04
N SER A 205 -8.70 5.73 2.95
CA SER A 205 -9.97 5.04 2.68
C SER A 205 -10.74 5.73 1.54
N ASN A 206 -11.46 4.93 0.76
CA ASN A 206 -12.13 5.32 -0.48
C ASN A 206 -13.01 6.59 -0.34
N SER A 207 -13.77 6.69 0.75
CA SER A 207 -14.69 7.82 0.99
C SER A 207 -14.02 9.19 1.14
N LEU A 208 -12.69 9.23 1.34
CA LEU A 208 -11.95 10.50 1.43
C LEU A 208 -11.60 11.09 0.05
N ASN A 209 -11.87 10.37 -1.04
CA ASN A 209 -11.62 10.85 -2.41
C ASN A 209 -10.19 11.38 -2.64
N PHE A 210 -9.18 10.69 -2.13
CA PHE A 210 -7.77 11.10 -2.28
C PHE A 210 -7.28 11.11 -3.73
N LYS A 211 -8.05 10.54 -4.64
CA LYS A 211 -7.85 10.72 -6.07
C LYS A 211 -7.79 12.19 -6.48
N ASP A 212 -8.55 13.07 -5.82
CA ASP A 212 -8.54 14.51 -6.10
C ASP A 212 -7.16 15.13 -5.78
N ILE A 213 -6.48 14.63 -4.74
CA ILE A 213 -5.11 15.05 -4.41
C ILE A 213 -4.15 14.62 -5.50
N VAL A 214 -4.23 13.35 -5.93
CA VAL A 214 -3.39 12.82 -7.02
C VAL A 214 -3.56 13.64 -8.30
N GLU A 215 -4.82 13.90 -8.71
CA GLU A 215 -5.11 14.68 -9.92
C GLU A 215 -4.59 16.12 -9.84
N ALA A 216 -4.49 16.69 -8.65
CA ALA A 216 -4.06 18.08 -8.45
C ALA A 216 -2.53 18.27 -8.50
N ILE A 217 -1.74 17.19 -8.34
CA ILE A 217 -0.27 17.21 -8.23
C ILE A 217 0.46 16.43 -9.34
N LYS A 218 -0.29 15.71 -10.22
CA LYS A 218 0.29 14.95 -11.33
C LYS A 218 0.69 15.80 -12.53
#